data_9a68d566fca01e7182aa9d213f633cbf
#
_entry.id   9a68d566fca01e7182aa9d213f633cbf
#
_cell.length_a   1.000
_cell.length_b   1.000
_cell.length_c   1.000
_cell.angle_alpha   90.00
_cell.angle_beta   90.00
_cell.angle_gamma   90.00
#
_symmetry.space_group_name_H-M   'P 1'
#
loop_
_entity.id
_entity.type
_entity.pdbx_description
1 polymer ?
#
loop_
_entity_poly.entity_id
_entity_poly.type
_entity_poly.pdbx_seq_one_letter_code
_entity_poly.pdbx_strand_id
1 'polypeptide(L)'
;MVKRTRNLQPGDLVFFGTPETRLKKERITHVGIYIGGGKIIHASHKVRINSLIPGQKDYYENSHRLLKARRYINWQGPGMTPVIQSPAYFLW
;
A
#
# COMPACT_ATOMS: atom_id res chain seq x y z
N MET A 1 14.21 1.67 -1.48
CA MET A 1 12.84 1.79 -1.07
C MET A 1 12.05 0.55 -1.29
N VAL A 2 12.50 -0.24 -2.20
CA VAL A 2 11.89 -1.53 -2.47
C VAL A 2 11.69 -2.37 -1.23
N LYS A 3 12.56 -2.20 -0.27
CA LYS A 3 12.55 -3.01 0.95
C LYS A 3 11.25 -2.95 1.73
N ARG A 4 10.55 -1.85 1.62
CA ARG A 4 9.36 -1.64 2.44
C ARG A 4 8.16 -2.41 1.95
N THR A 5 8.10 -2.70 0.67
CA THR A 5 7.00 -3.48 0.13
C THR A 5 7.01 -4.92 0.64
N ARG A 6 8.15 -5.41 1.13
CA ARG A 6 8.25 -6.75 1.68
C ARG A 6 7.40 -6.96 2.93
N ASN A 7 7.11 -5.87 3.63
CA ASN A 7 6.34 -5.94 4.86
C ASN A 7 4.84 -5.92 4.60
N LEU A 8 4.43 -5.68 3.37
CA LEU A 8 3.02 -5.63 3.02
C LEU A 8 2.44 -7.04 2.93
N GLN A 9 1.19 -7.15 3.34
CA GLN A 9 0.41 -8.38 3.22
C GLN A 9 -0.87 -8.09 2.47
N PRO A 10 -1.42 -9.07 1.76
CA PRO A 10 -2.68 -8.87 1.05
C PRO A 10 -3.75 -8.33 1.98
N GLY A 11 -4.46 -7.32 1.53
CA GLY A 11 -5.47 -6.64 2.32
C GLY A 11 -4.98 -5.37 3.01
N ASP A 12 -3.68 -5.11 3.02
CA ASP A 12 -3.17 -3.86 3.57
C ASP A 12 -3.60 -2.69 2.72
N LEU A 13 -4.01 -1.60 3.37
CA LEU A 13 -4.27 -0.35 2.68
C LEU A 13 -2.97 0.41 2.55
N VAL A 14 -2.70 0.92 1.35
CA VAL A 14 -1.50 1.72 1.08
C VAL A 14 -1.93 3.13 0.72
N PHE A 15 -1.26 4.11 1.30
CA PHE A 15 -1.63 5.51 1.17
C PHE A 15 -0.54 6.27 0.44
N PHE A 16 -0.95 7.02 -0.56
CA PHE A 16 -0.06 7.83 -1.38
C PHE A 16 -0.39 9.30 -1.18
N GLY A 17 0.59 10.15 -1.31
CA GLY A 17 0.37 11.57 -1.19
C GLY A 17 1.64 12.35 -0.96
N THR A 18 1.49 13.47 -0.31
CA THR A 18 2.59 14.38 -0.01
C THR A 18 2.99 14.22 1.45
N PRO A 19 4.27 13.96 1.73
CA PRO A 19 4.72 13.79 3.10
C PRO A 19 4.67 15.11 3.88
N GLU A 20 4.64 14.99 5.20
CA GLU A 20 4.75 16.16 6.05
C GLU A 20 6.10 16.80 5.85
N THR A 21 6.09 18.14 5.77
CA THR A 21 7.30 18.93 5.69
C THR A 21 7.26 19.97 6.80
N ARG A 22 8.35 20.73 6.91
CA ARG A 22 8.43 21.81 7.88
C ARG A 22 7.30 22.84 7.71
N LEU A 23 6.84 23.04 6.47
CA LEU A 23 5.84 24.06 6.15
C LEU A 23 4.46 23.52 5.82
N LYS A 24 4.33 22.22 5.59
CA LYS A 24 3.07 21.60 5.16
C LYS A 24 2.80 20.31 5.89
N LYS A 25 1.54 20.08 6.21
CA LYS A 25 1.11 18.82 6.81
C LYS A 25 1.06 17.72 5.75
N GLU A 26 1.17 16.48 6.19
CA GLU A 26 0.99 15.33 5.34
C GLU A 26 -0.39 15.38 4.69
N ARG A 27 -0.44 15.02 3.43
CA ARG A 27 -1.69 15.01 2.67
C ARG A 27 -1.84 13.69 1.92
N ILE A 28 -2.85 12.93 2.28
CA ILE A 28 -3.19 11.70 1.58
C ILE A 28 -4.03 12.06 0.36
N THR A 29 -3.60 11.66 -0.82
CA THR A 29 -4.30 11.96 -2.06
C THR A 29 -4.82 10.74 -2.77
N HIS A 30 -4.37 9.54 -2.37
CA HIS A 30 -4.78 8.31 -3.05
C HIS A 30 -4.58 7.13 -2.12
N VAL A 31 -5.38 6.09 -2.32
CA VAL A 31 -5.29 4.86 -1.55
C VAL A 31 -5.46 3.67 -2.47
N GLY A 32 -4.74 2.60 -2.16
CA GLY A 32 -4.89 1.32 -2.83
C GLY A 32 -4.92 0.20 -1.82
N ILE A 33 -5.24 -1.00 -2.31
CA ILE A 33 -5.23 -2.21 -1.48
C ILE A 33 -4.15 -3.12 -2.04
N TYR A 34 -3.23 -3.54 -1.17
CA TYR A 34 -2.20 -4.47 -1.58
C TYR A 34 -2.81 -5.86 -1.78
N ILE A 35 -2.51 -6.50 -2.89
CA ILE A 35 -3.07 -7.82 -3.23
C ILE A 35 -2.01 -8.91 -3.30
N GLY A 36 -0.78 -8.59 -2.90
CA GLY A 36 0.33 -9.54 -2.97
C GLY A 36 1.12 -9.40 -4.25
N GLY A 37 2.30 -10.02 -4.27
CA GLY A 37 3.17 -10.01 -5.45
C GLY A 37 3.66 -8.63 -5.87
N GLY A 38 3.68 -7.69 -4.97
CA GLY A 38 4.11 -6.33 -5.27
C GLY A 38 3.05 -5.50 -5.98
N LYS A 39 1.79 -5.94 -5.97
CA LYS A 39 0.73 -5.27 -6.73
C LYS A 39 -0.36 -4.70 -5.83
N ILE A 40 -0.99 -3.65 -6.32
CA ILE A 40 -2.14 -3.02 -5.65
C ILE A 40 -3.32 -2.99 -6.61
N ILE A 41 -4.52 -3.01 -6.03
CA ILE A 41 -5.74 -2.67 -6.73
C ILE A 41 -6.18 -1.29 -6.24
N HIS A 42 -6.53 -0.42 -7.16
CA HIS A 42 -6.92 0.95 -6.82
C HIS A 42 -7.84 1.51 -7.91
N ALA A 43 -8.45 2.63 -7.63
CA ALA A 43 -9.33 3.32 -8.58
C ALA A 43 -8.64 4.58 -9.07
N SER A 44 -8.39 4.63 -10.38
CA SER A 44 -7.84 5.80 -11.05
C SER A 44 -8.62 5.93 -12.35
N HIS A 45 -9.67 6.72 -12.35
CA HIS A 45 -10.69 6.80 -13.39
C HIS A 45 -11.52 5.53 -13.48
N LYS A 46 -10.90 4.38 -13.33
CA LYS A 46 -11.55 3.08 -13.23
C LYS A 46 -10.69 2.19 -12.33
N VAL A 47 -11.24 1.07 -11.92
CA VAL A 47 -10.51 0.11 -11.11
C VAL A 47 -9.35 -0.45 -11.93
N ARG A 48 -8.16 -0.45 -11.35
CA ARG A 48 -6.94 -0.94 -12.02
C ARG A 48 -6.10 -1.74 -11.04
N ILE A 49 -5.29 -2.63 -11.60
CA ILE A 49 -4.24 -3.32 -10.85
C ILE A 49 -2.92 -2.85 -11.40
N ASN A 50 -2.05 -2.34 -10.53
CA ASN A 50 -0.73 -1.86 -10.91
C ASN A 50 0.33 -2.40 -9.96
N SER A 51 1.56 -2.46 -10.46
CA SER A 51 2.71 -2.92 -9.68
C SER A 51 3.38 -1.77 -8.96
N LEU A 52 3.84 -2.03 -7.74
CA LEU A 52 4.69 -1.11 -6.99
C LEU A 52 6.17 -1.34 -7.29
N ILE A 53 6.50 -2.33 -8.10
CA ILE A 53 7.89 -2.71 -8.38
C ILE A 53 8.37 -1.99 -9.64
N PRO A 54 9.41 -1.14 -9.55
CA PRO A 54 9.95 -0.46 -10.72
C PRO A 54 10.41 -1.45 -11.79
N GLY A 55 10.22 -1.07 -13.04
CA GLY A 55 10.62 -1.89 -14.17
C GLY A 55 9.56 -2.86 -14.66
N GLN A 56 8.48 -3.03 -13.91
CA GLN A 56 7.38 -3.85 -14.36
C GLN A 56 6.50 -3.09 -15.33
N LYS A 57 5.89 -3.82 -16.27
CA LYS A 57 5.08 -3.22 -17.33
C LYS A 57 3.91 -2.41 -16.79
N ASP A 58 3.30 -2.87 -15.70
CA ASP A 58 2.15 -2.24 -15.08
C ASP A 58 2.54 -1.38 -13.87
N TYR A 59 3.78 -0.91 -13.84
CA TYR A 59 4.28 -0.10 -12.73
C TYR A 59 3.44 1.16 -12.53
N TYR A 60 3.02 1.37 -11.27
CA TYR A 60 2.30 2.58 -10.89
C TYR A 60 3.29 3.73 -10.76
N GLU A 61 3.18 4.71 -11.63
CA GLU A 61 4.12 5.82 -11.72
C GLU A 61 4.18 6.67 -10.45
N ASN A 62 3.12 6.69 -9.66
CA ASN A 62 3.08 7.44 -8.41
C ASN A 62 3.50 6.60 -7.20
N SER A 63 4.09 5.43 -7.41
CA SER A 63 4.56 4.58 -6.30
C SER A 63 5.54 5.28 -5.39
N HIS A 64 6.31 6.23 -5.92
CA HIS A 64 7.25 7.02 -5.13
C HIS A 64 6.55 7.89 -4.08
N ARG A 65 5.24 8.09 -4.21
CA ARG A 65 4.45 8.86 -3.24
C ARG A 65 3.82 8.00 -2.17
N LEU A 66 4.23 6.74 -2.08
CA LEU A 66 3.75 5.86 -1.02
C LEU A 66 4.25 6.39 0.31
N LEU A 67 3.32 6.70 1.22
CA LEU A 67 3.64 7.29 2.50
C LEU A 67 3.62 6.28 3.62
N LYS A 68 2.60 5.45 3.67
CA LYS A 68 2.41 4.49 4.74
C LYS A 68 1.38 3.45 4.36
N ALA A 69 1.29 2.41 5.16
CA ALA A 69 0.29 1.38 5.00
C ALA A 69 -0.41 1.15 6.34
N ARG A 70 -1.60 0.59 6.25
CA ARG A 70 -2.42 0.32 7.42
C ARG A 70 -3.00 -1.07 7.28
N ARG A 71 -2.90 -1.87 8.35
CA ARG A 71 -3.37 -3.24 8.33
C ARG A 71 -4.61 -3.41 9.18
N TYR A 72 -5.66 -3.91 8.56
CA TYR A 72 -6.90 -4.26 9.24
C TYR A 72 -7.10 -5.76 9.33
N ILE A 73 -6.46 -6.52 8.44
CA ILE A 73 -6.62 -7.96 8.36
C ILE A 73 -5.27 -8.60 8.62
N ASN A 74 -5.24 -9.57 9.52
CA ASN A 74 -4.03 -10.33 9.79
C ASN A 74 -4.23 -11.76 9.34
N TRP A 75 -3.32 -12.22 8.46
CA TRP A 75 -3.35 -13.58 7.96
C TRP A 75 -2.59 -14.49 8.91
N GLN A 76 -3.20 -15.57 9.33
CA GLN A 76 -2.60 -16.45 10.32
C GLN A 76 -2.48 -17.88 9.80
N GLY A 77 -1.28 -18.43 10.01
CA GLY A 77 -0.96 -19.84 9.91
C GLY A 77 -1.35 -20.57 8.65
N PRO A 78 -1.18 -21.88 8.66
CA PRO A 78 -1.66 -22.71 7.57
C PRO A 78 -3.18 -22.58 7.44
N GLY A 79 -3.67 -22.50 6.20
CA GLY A 79 -5.08 -22.23 5.97
C GLY A 79 -5.40 -20.76 5.92
N MET A 80 -4.52 -19.91 6.42
CA MET A 80 -4.55 -18.47 6.23
C MET A 80 -5.92 -17.82 6.42
N THR A 81 -6.54 -18.07 7.56
CA THR A 81 -7.79 -17.39 7.88
C THR A 81 -7.51 -15.97 8.28
N PRO A 82 -8.13 -14.99 7.61
CA PRO A 82 -7.93 -13.61 7.98
C PRO A 82 -8.62 -13.29 9.31
N VAL A 83 -7.94 -12.50 10.12
CA VAL A 83 -8.46 -12.01 11.39
C VAL A 83 -8.45 -10.50 11.36
N ILE A 84 -9.61 -9.89 11.59
CA ILE A 84 -9.72 -8.44 11.63
C ILE A 84 -9.15 -7.94 12.94
N GLN A 85 -8.24 -6.98 12.85
CA GLN A 85 -7.56 -6.40 14.01
C GLN A 85 -7.76 -4.91 14.07
N SER A 86 -7.36 -4.34 15.19
CA SER A 86 -7.24 -2.89 15.27
C SER A 86 -6.21 -2.42 14.25
N PRO A 87 -6.46 -1.29 13.59
CA PRO A 87 -5.54 -0.79 12.56
C PRO A 87 -4.16 -0.52 13.13
N ALA A 88 -3.14 -0.86 12.35
CA ALA A 88 -1.75 -0.56 12.69
C ALA A 88 -1.10 0.14 11.50
N TYR A 89 -0.36 1.20 11.77
CA TYR A 89 0.36 1.92 10.73
C TYR A 89 1.74 1.32 10.53
N PHE A 90 2.15 1.29 9.27
CA PHE A 90 3.51 1.00 8.88
C PHE A 90 4.13 2.28 8.37
N LEU A 91 5.25 2.67 8.96
CA LEU A 91 5.95 3.90 8.54
C LEU A 91 6.98 3.55 7.46
N TRP A 92 7.05 4.40 6.46
CA TRP A 92 7.98 4.25 5.35
C TRP A 92 9.13 5.24 5.47
#